data_9f390c190ae56bff68a47648e56ecb66
#
_entry.id   9f390c190ae56bff68a47648e56ecb66
#
_cell.length_a   1.000
_cell.length_b   1.000
_cell.length_c   1.000
_cell.angle_alpha   90.00
_cell.angle_beta   90.00
_cell.angle_gamma   90.00
#
_symmetry.space_group_name_H-M   'P 1'
#
loop_
_entity.id
_entity.type
_entity.pdbx_description
1 polymer ?
#
loop_
_entity_poly.entity_id
_entity_poly.type
_entity_poly.pdbx_seq_one_letter_code
_entity_poly.pdbx_strand_id
1 'polypeptide(L)'
;RVMLPEGRSELERIVDVDAAPLVTANAVFAQAYQGRMMRIMARDGRPRWEADVSSFLNLAEGYGQVYAVEEKDTVTALDQESGEVIWQHDLLARRGLTAPLAYSNYLVVGDAQGYVHVMAQRDGRMMGRKKVNGKGLRTPFVLADGTFYVLDNAGGLHAYKITSR
;
A
#
# COMPACT_ATOMS: atom_id res chain seq x y z
N ARG A 1 24.64 5.33 -3.97
CA ARG A 1 24.26 3.92 -4.07
C ARG A 1 23.71 3.52 -2.71
N VAL A 2 22.41 3.37 -2.59
CA VAL A 2 21.80 2.82 -1.38
C VAL A 2 22.05 1.32 -1.44
N MET A 3 22.76 0.79 -0.47
CA MET A 3 22.92 -0.66 -0.32
C MET A 3 21.70 -1.18 0.47
N LEU A 4 20.92 -2.03 -0.14
CA LEU A 4 19.93 -2.83 0.57
C LEU A 4 20.66 -3.74 1.57
N PRO A 5 20.03 -4.11 2.70
CA PRO A 5 20.69 -4.94 3.71
C PRO A 5 21.18 -6.23 3.07
N GLU A 6 22.48 -6.49 3.20
CA GLU A 6 23.06 -7.75 2.77
C GLU A 6 22.59 -8.87 3.70
N GLY A 7 21.81 -9.79 3.18
CA GLY A 7 21.46 -11.02 3.89
C GLY A 7 22.71 -11.82 4.30
N ARG A 8 22.63 -12.55 5.40
CA ARG A 8 23.73 -13.38 5.96
C ARG A 8 23.97 -14.67 5.18
N SER A 9 23.02 -15.05 4.33
CA SER A 9 23.12 -16.21 3.44
C SER A 9 22.93 -15.82 1.98
N GLU A 10 23.35 -16.67 1.03
CA GLU A 10 23.14 -16.43 -0.40
C GLU A 10 21.67 -16.35 -0.78
N LEU A 11 20.80 -17.07 -0.08
CA LEU A 11 19.34 -17.01 -0.27
C LEU A 11 18.74 -15.71 0.28
N GLU A 12 19.27 -15.18 1.39
CA GLU A 12 18.85 -13.89 1.95
C GLU A 12 19.33 -12.69 1.13
N ARG A 13 20.31 -12.88 0.23
CA ARG A 13 20.78 -11.86 -0.71
C ARG A 13 19.89 -11.69 -1.94
N ILE A 14 19.00 -12.65 -2.19
CA ILE A 14 17.96 -12.58 -3.23
C ILE A 14 16.75 -11.83 -2.64
N VAL A 15 16.95 -10.61 -2.18
CA VAL A 15 15.85 -9.74 -1.79
C VAL A 15 15.40 -9.00 -3.06
N ASP A 16 14.40 -9.55 -3.72
CA ASP A 16 13.77 -8.87 -4.84
C ASP A 16 12.94 -7.69 -4.35
N VAL A 17 13.16 -6.53 -4.94
CA VAL A 17 12.30 -5.36 -4.77
C VAL A 17 11.14 -5.52 -5.75
N ASP A 18 10.09 -6.22 -5.33
CA ASP A 18 8.93 -6.52 -6.17
C ASP A 18 7.98 -5.31 -6.34
N ALA A 19 8.06 -4.34 -5.45
CA ALA A 19 7.21 -3.15 -5.46
C ALA A 19 7.94 -1.93 -6.04
N ALA A 20 7.25 -1.15 -6.84
CA ALA A 20 7.78 0.12 -7.30
C ALA A 20 8.00 1.08 -6.13
N PRO A 21 9.14 1.82 -6.08
CA PRO A 21 9.33 2.86 -5.07
C PRO A 21 8.24 3.93 -5.17
N LEU A 22 7.72 4.35 -4.02
CA LEU A 22 6.81 5.49 -3.95
C LEU A 22 7.63 6.77 -3.90
N VAL A 23 7.45 7.63 -4.89
CA VAL A 23 8.19 8.90 -5.01
C VAL A 23 7.25 10.05 -4.69
N THR A 24 7.63 10.85 -3.71
CA THR A 24 6.97 12.10 -3.31
C THR A 24 7.83 13.31 -3.65
N ALA A 25 7.36 14.52 -3.37
CA ALA A 25 8.11 15.74 -3.66
C ALA A 25 9.48 15.80 -2.95
N ASN A 26 9.62 15.21 -1.78
CA ASN A 26 10.81 15.34 -0.93
C ASN A 26 11.43 14.01 -0.48
N ALA A 27 10.80 12.89 -0.77
CA ALA A 27 11.25 11.58 -0.32
C ALA A 27 10.95 10.47 -1.34
N VAL A 28 11.70 9.39 -1.22
CA VAL A 28 11.44 8.11 -1.87
C VAL A 28 11.24 7.08 -0.77
N PHE A 29 10.13 6.36 -0.83
CA PHE A 29 9.86 5.22 0.04
C PHE A 29 10.15 3.96 -0.75
N ALA A 30 11.04 3.13 -0.22
CA ALA A 30 11.40 1.85 -0.79
C ALA A 30 11.11 0.74 0.22
N GLN A 31 10.68 -0.40 -0.26
CA GLN A 31 10.46 -1.58 0.57
C GLN A 31 10.95 -2.83 -0.14
N ALA A 32 11.31 -3.84 0.64
CA ALA A 32 11.71 -5.14 0.15
C ALA A 32 10.86 -6.23 0.78
N TYR A 33 10.54 -7.26 0.04
CA TYR A 33 9.90 -8.46 0.59
C TYR A 33 10.83 -9.10 1.64
N GLN A 34 10.28 -9.44 2.79
CA GLN A 34 11.03 -9.91 3.98
C GLN A 34 12.15 -8.95 4.43
N GLY A 35 12.08 -7.70 4.00
CA GLY A 35 13.01 -6.63 4.36
C GLY A 35 12.34 -5.56 5.21
N ARG A 36 12.85 -4.35 5.08
CA ARG A 36 12.33 -3.17 5.77
C ARG A 36 11.84 -2.14 4.78
N MET A 37 10.87 -1.34 5.22
CA MET A 37 10.56 -0.08 4.54
C MET A 37 11.56 0.98 4.98
N MET A 38 12.04 1.78 4.02
CA MET A 38 12.90 2.93 4.34
C MET A 38 12.42 4.18 3.61
N ARG A 39 12.59 5.31 4.27
CA ARG A 39 12.44 6.62 3.67
C ARG A 39 13.80 7.19 3.34
N ILE A 40 13.96 7.63 2.11
CA ILE A 40 15.18 8.21 1.56
C ILE A 40 14.86 9.64 1.13
N MET A 41 15.70 10.59 1.51
CA MET A 41 15.54 11.98 1.10
C MET A 41 15.82 12.14 -0.39
N ALA A 42 14.88 12.70 -1.16
CA ALA A 42 15.03 12.86 -2.61
C ALA A 42 16.19 13.78 -2.99
N ARG A 43 16.53 14.78 -2.15
CA ARG A 43 17.57 15.79 -2.44
C ARG A 43 19.00 15.26 -2.38
N ASP A 44 19.29 14.28 -1.51
CA ASP A 44 20.68 13.86 -1.20
C ASP A 44 20.84 12.33 -1.09
N GLY A 45 19.75 11.57 -1.25
CA GLY A 45 19.76 10.11 -1.20
C GLY A 45 20.04 9.52 0.18
N ARG A 46 19.97 10.32 1.26
CA ARG A 46 20.24 9.84 2.61
C ARG A 46 19.00 9.16 3.21
N PRO A 47 19.15 7.98 3.82
CA PRO A 47 18.07 7.36 4.57
C PRO A 47 17.71 8.22 5.78
N ARG A 48 16.42 8.40 6.02
CA ARG A 48 15.90 9.18 7.15
C ARG A 48 15.46 8.27 8.29
N TRP A 49 14.73 7.22 7.94
CA TRP A 49 14.28 6.19 8.88
C TRP A 49 14.08 4.86 8.17
N GLU A 50 14.06 3.81 8.95
CA GLU A 50 13.68 2.46 8.57
C GLU A 50 12.59 1.95 9.51
N ALA A 51 11.63 1.20 8.97
CA ALA A 51 10.55 0.58 9.72
C ALA A 51 10.45 -0.91 9.38
N ASP A 52 10.07 -1.70 10.37
CA ASP A 52 9.95 -3.16 10.26
C ASP A 52 8.60 -3.53 9.65
N VAL A 53 8.37 -3.05 8.43
CA VAL A 53 7.18 -3.24 7.62
C VAL A 53 7.61 -3.82 6.28
N SER A 54 7.07 -4.97 5.94
CA SER A 54 7.42 -5.72 4.74
C SER A 54 6.20 -5.94 3.85
N SER A 55 6.31 -5.56 2.59
CA SER A 55 5.27 -5.78 1.59
C SER A 55 5.89 -6.02 0.22
N PHE A 56 5.21 -6.77 -0.62
CA PHE A 56 5.50 -6.92 -2.05
C PHE A 56 4.55 -6.09 -2.93
N LEU A 57 3.58 -5.41 -2.33
CA LEU A 57 2.63 -4.55 -3.03
C LEU A 57 3.11 -3.10 -3.03
N ASN A 58 2.72 -2.34 -4.04
CA ASN A 58 3.02 -0.91 -4.10
C ASN A 58 2.45 -0.18 -2.88
N LEU A 59 3.19 0.82 -2.42
CA LEU A 59 2.75 1.72 -1.35
C LEU A 59 1.76 2.76 -1.87
N ALA A 60 0.99 3.34 -0.96
CA ALA A 60 0.23 4.56 -1.21
C ALA A 60 0.58 5.64 -0.18
N GLU A 61 0.35 6.90 -0.51
CA GLU A 61 0.53 8.03 0.41
C GLU A 61 -0.71 8.91 0.47
N GLY A 62 -0.91 9.52 1.60
CA GLY A 62 -1.95 10.51 1.83
C GLY A 62 -2.05 10.89 3.30
N TYR A 63 -2.61 12.05 3.60
CA TYR A 63 -2.83 12.49 4.97
C TYR A 63 -1.56 12.53 5.85
N GLY A 64 -0.38 12.76 5.26
CA GLY A 64 0.91 12.70 5.98
C GLY A 64 1.35 11.28 6.37
N GLN A 65 0.73 10.27 5.80
CA GLN A 65 0.97 8.85 6.10
C GLN A 65 1.41 8.10 4.83
N VAL A 66 2.12 7.00 5.04
CA VAL A 66 2.42 5.98 4.03
C VAL A 66 1.68 4.70 4.42
N TYR A 67 1.02 4.09 3.44
CA TYR A 67 0.21 2.89 3.65
C TYR A 67 0.86 1.70 2.97
N ALA A 68 0.95 0.60 3.70
CA ALA A 68 1.38 -0.70 3.22
C ALA A 68 0.30 -1.77 3.48
N VAL A 69 0.24 -2.75 2.60
CA VAL A 69 -0.44 -4.01 2.85
C VAL A 69 0.64 -5.06 3.03
N GLU A 70 0.81 -5.53 4.24
CA GLU A 70 1.83 -6.50 4.62
C GLU A 70 1.40 -7.94 4.30
N GLU A 71 2.32 -8.86 4.49
CA GLU A 71 2.01 -10.28 4.46
C GLU A 71 0.82 -10.60 5.37
N LYS A 72 -0.06 -11.53 4.96
CA LYS A 72 -1.34 -11.88 5.61
C LYS A 72 -2.41 -10.79 5.55
N ASP A 73 -2.21 -9.77 4.70
CA ASP A 73 -3.17 -8.68 4.48
C ASP A 73 -3.39 -7.77 5.72
N THR A 74 -2.37 -7.60 6.53
CA THR A 74 -2.34 -6.56 7.54
C THR A 74 -2.18 -5.21 6.85
N VAL A 75 -3.06 -4.26 7.15
CA VAL A 75 -2.98 -2.90 6.62
C VAL A 75 -2.33 -2.00 7.66
N THR A 76 -1.23 -1.37 7.28
CA THR A 76 -0.41 -0.53 8.17
C THR A 76 -0.26 0.87 7.61
N ALA A 77 -0.45 1.87 8.46
CA ALA A 77 -0.16 3.27 8.19
C ALA A 77 0.98 3.76 9.07
N LEU A 78 1.99 4.34 8.44
CA LEU A 78 3.12 4.94 9.11
C LEU A 78 3.11 6.46 8.89
N ASP A 79 3.57 7.20 9.88
CA ASP A 79 3.86 8.62 9.72
C ASP A 79 5.01 8.81 8.72
N GLN A 80 4.81 9.68 7.73
CA GLN A 80 5.81 9.90 6.68
C GLN A 80 7.13 10.44 7.21
N GLU A 81 7.11 11.25 8.25
CA GLU A 81 8.31 11.93 8.74
C GLU A 81 9.10 11.11 9.76
N SER A 82 8.40 10.40 10.67
CA SER A 82 9.03 9.62 11.73
C SER A 82 9.20 8.13 11.41
N GLY A 83 8.35 7.57 10.56
CA GLY A 83 8.27 6.13 10.31
C GLY A 83 7.56 5.34 11.41
N GLU A 84 6.96 6.04 12.39
CA GLU A 84 6.18 5.40 13.45
C GLU A 84 4.85 4.89 12.92
N VAL A 85 4.39 3.73 13.42
CA VAL A 85 3.09 3.19 13.09
C VAL A 85 2.00 4.02 13.76
N ILE A 86 1.14 4.65 12.95
CA ILE A 86 -0.02 5.43 13.44
C ILE A 86 -1.18 4.50 13.74
N TRP A 87 -1.48 3.60 12.82
CA TRP A 87 -2.47 2.55 13.01
C TRP A 87 -2.12 1.31 12.17
N GLN A 88 -2.58 0.18 12.66
CA GLN A 88 -2.43 -1.11 12.01
C GLN A 88 -3.60 -1.99 12.39
N HIS A 89 -4.12 -2.77 11.46
CA HIS A 89 -5.12 -3.80 11.77
C HIS A 89 -5.17 -4.91 10.71
N ASP A 90 -5.75 -6.03 11.14
CA ASP A 90 -5.89 -7.26 10.39
C ASP A 90 -7.34 -7.61 10.03
N LEU A 91 -8.25 -6.64 10.05
CA LEU A 91 -9.69 -6.83 9.78
C LEU A 91 -9.96 -7.50 8.41
N LEU A 92 -9.02 -7.36 7.49
CA LEU A 92 -9.08 -7.94 6.15
C LEU A 92 -8.07 -9.09 5.96
N ALA A 93 -7.57 -9.67 7.05
CA ALA A 93 -6.55 -10.72 6.99
C ALA A 93 -6.97 -11.90 6.09
N ARG A 94 -6.01 -12.39 5.31
CA ARG A 94 -6.14 -13.55 4.40
C ARG A 94 -7.21 -13.39 3.33
N ARG A 95 -7.46 -12.17 2.88
CA ARG A 95 -8.41 -11.89 1.81
C ARG A 95 -7.74 -11.73 0.44
N GLY A 96 -6.39 -11.70 0.38
CA GLY A 96 -5.61 -11.44 -0.83
C GLY A 96 -5.85 -10.02 -1.33
N LEU A 97 -5.37 -9.06 -0.55
CA LEU A 97 -5.59 -7.64 -0.83
C LEU A 97 -4.78 -7.17 -2.03
N THR A 98 -5.29 -6.16 -2.73
CA THR A 98 -4.54 -5.39 -3.71
C THR A 98 -3.64 -4.36 -3.02
N ALA A 99 -2.71 -3.76 -3.79
CA ALA A 99 -2.05 -2.53 -3.36
C ALA A 99 -3.08 -1.48 -2.91
N PRO A 100 -2.79 -0.72 -1.85
CA PRO A 100 -3.68 0.32 -1.38
C PRO A 100 -3.71 1.51 -2.36
N LEU A 101 -4.83 2.22 -2.39
CA LEU A 101 -4.99 3.48 -3.10
C LEU A 101 -5.48 4.54 -2.12
N ALA A 102 -4.73 5.63 -1.97
CA ALA A 102 -5.19 6.80 -1.24
C ALA A 102 -6.10 7.66 -2.14
N TYR A 103 -7.30 7.93 -1.68
CA TYR A 103 -8.31 8.71 -2.39
C TYR A 103 -9.02 9.69 -1.45
N SER A 104 -8.76 10.99 -1.61
CA SER A 104 -9.28 12.01 -0.69
C SER A 104 -8.91 11.69 0.77
N ASN A 105 -9.87 11.48 1.65
CA ASN A 105 -9.67 11.09 3.05
C ASN A 105 -9.76 9.57 3.28
N TYR A 106 -9.80 8.79 2.22
CA TYR A 106 -10.02 7.35 2.26
C TYR A 106 -8.83 6.57 1.74
N LEU A 107 -8.64 5.40 2.29
CA LEU A 107 -7.78 4.35 1.77
C LEU A 107 -8.66 3.25 1.17
N VAL A 108 -8.36 2.85 -0.05
CA VAL A 108 -9.16 1.87 -0.79
C VAL A 108 -8.30 0.66 -1.12
N VAL A 109 -8.80 -0.54 -0.86
CA VAL A 109 -8.17 -1.81 -1.24
C VAL A 109 -9.22 -2.75 -1.86
N GLY A 110 -8.79 -3.58 -2.78
CA GLY A 110 -9.59 -4.68 -3.30
C GLY A 110 -9.23 -6.00 -2.65
N ASP A 111 -10.06 -7.04 -2.84
CA ASP A 111 -9.72 -8.37 -2.37
C ASP A 111 -9.98 -9.48 -3.41
N ALA A 112 -9.40 -10.66 -3.14
CA ALA A 112 -9.55 -11.83 -4.01
C ALA A 112 -10.98 -12.37 -4.09
N GLN A 113 -11.89 -11.92 -3.24
CA GLN A 113 -13.30 -12.26 -3.28
C GLN A 113 -14.13 -11.26 -4.12
N GLY A 114 -13.50 -10.20 -4.65
CA GLY A 114 -14.11 -9.19 -5.51
C GLY A 114 -14.84 -8.08 -4.76
N TYR A 115 -14.40 -7.76 -3.55
CA TYR A 115 -14.87 -6.58 -2.83
C TYR A 115 -13.87 -5.45 -2.90
N VAL A 116 -14.37 -4.24 -2.99
CA VAL A 116 -13.66 -3.00 -2.69
C VAL A 116 -13.99 -2.62 -1.25
N HIS A 117 -12.97 -2.39 -0.45
CA HIS A 117 -13.06 -1.92 0.94
C HIS A 117 -12.58 -0.48 1.02
N VAL A 118 -13.28 0.32 1.81
CA VAL A 118 -12.97 1.74 2.02
C VAL A 118 -12.73 1.96 3.50
N MET A 119 -11.56 2.51 3.84
CA MET A 119 -11.15 2.85 5.19
C MET A 119 -10.88 4.35 5.30
N ALA A 120 -11.02 4.92 6.49
CA ALA A 120 -10.58 6.29 6.74
C ALA A 120 -9.05 6.32 6.84
N GLN A 121 -8.38 7.25 6.14
CA GLN A 121 -6.92 7.36 6.20
C GLN A 121 -6.42 7.66 7.62
N ARG A 122 -7.15 8.48 8.37
CA ARG A 122 -6.73 8.98 9.67
C ARG A 122 -6.50 7.87 10.72
N ASP A 123 -7.38 6.88 10.78
CA ASP A 123 -7.44 5.90 11.86
C ASP A 123 -7.70 4.45 11.39
N GLY A 124 -7.71 4.21 10.08
CA GLY A 124 -7.94 2.89 9.50
C GLY A 124 -9.38 2.37 9.65
N ARG A 125 -10.30 3.15 10.24
CA ARG A 125 -11.66 2.71 10.49
C ARG A 125 -12.37 2.35 9.20
N MET A 126 -13.04 1.18 9.19
CA MET A 126 -13.82 0.72 8.05
C MET A 126 -15.01 1.64 7.79
N MET A 127 -15.07 2.26 6.61
CA MET A 127 -16.12 3.17 6.19
C MET A 127 -17.18 2.50 5.32
N GLY A 128 -16.79 1.44 4.60
CA GLY A 128 -17.72 0.70 3.79
C GLY A 128 -17.05 -0.35 2.91
N ARG A 129 -17.88 -1.13 2.26
CA ARG A 129 -17.43 -2.10 1.25
C ARG A 129 -18.46 -2.24 0.14
N LYS A 130 -17.98 -2.57 -1.06
CA LYS A 130 -18.84 -2.83 -2.22
C LYS A 130 -18.37 -4.08 -2.96
N LYS A 131 -19.31 -4.97 -3.26
CA LYS A 131 -19.08 -6.09 -4.17
C LYS A 131 -18.99 -5.58 -5.59
N VAL A 132 -17.90 -5.86 -6.28
CA VAL A 132 -17.71 -5.58 -7.71
C VAL A 132 -18.20 -6.79 -8.52
N ASN A 133 -17.62 -7.97 -8.22
CA ASN A 133 -17.98 -9.23 -8.85
C ASN A 133 -17.62 -10.43 -7.96
N GLY A 134 -17.75 -11.65 -8.49
CA GLY A 134 -17.34 -12.89 -7.80
C GLY A 134 -16.01 -13.48 -8.26
N LYS A 135 -15.24 -12.76 -9.12
CA LYS A 135 -14.01 -13.29 -9.74
C LYS A 135 -12.73 -12.79 -9.05
N GLY A 136 -12.87 -11.82 -8.15
CA GLY A 136 -11.76 -11.26 -7.40
C GLY A 136 -11.12 -10.05 -8.06
N LEU A 137 -10.32 -9.33 -7.25
CA LEU A 137 -9.53 -8.16 -7.64
C LEU A 137 -8.08 -8.45 -7.27
N ARG A 138 -7.14 -8.19 -8.20
CA ARG A 138 -5.69 -8.37 -7.97
C ARG A 138 -4.85 -7.21 -8.45
N THR A 139 -5.35 -6.49 -9.47
CA THR A 139 -4.62 -5.36 -10.03
C THR A 139 -4.69 -4.14 -9.12
N PRO A 140 -3.62 -3.33 -9.06
CA PRO A 140 -3.68 -2.03 -8.41
C PRO A 140 -4.80 -1.17 -9.01
N PHE A 141 -5.44 -0.36 -8.18
CA PHE A 141 -6.43 0.59 -8.65
C PHE A 141 -5.73 1.82 -9.22
N VAL A 142 -6.36 2.44 -10.21
CA VAL A 142 -5.84 3.65 -10.86
C VAL A 142 -6.76 4.81 -10.54
N LEU A 143 -6.19 5.93 -10.11
CA LEU A 143 -6.91 7.17 -9.85
C LEU A 143 -6.69 8.15 -11.02
N ALA A 144 -7.79 8.62 -11.63
CA ALA A 144 -7.77 9.68 -12.63
C ALA A 144 -9.02 10.55 -12.48
N ASP A 145 -8.85 11.86 -12.47
CA ASP A 145 -9.93 12.85 -12.42
C ASP A 145 -10.97 12.61 -11.32
N GLY A 146 -10.49 12.27 -10.11
CA GLY A 146 -11.35 12.01 -8.96
C GLY A 146 -12.23 10.76 -9.10
N THR A 147 -11.88 9.87 -10.02
CA THR A 147 -12.51 8.57 -10.24
C THR A 147 -11.45 7.49 -10.08
N PHE A 148 -11.72 6.46 -9.30
CA PHE A 148 -10.83 5.31 -9.28
C PHE A 148 -11.39 4.17 -10.13
N TYR A 149 -10.48 3.53 -10.84
CA TYR A 149 -10.77 2.47 -11.79
C TYR A 149 -10.27 1.13 -11.22
N VAL A 150 -11.10 0.13 -11.35
CA VAL A 150 -10.86 -1.23 -10.86
C VAL A 150 -10.99 -2.19 -12.04
N LEU A 151 -9.93 -2.93 -12.31
CA LEU A 151 -9.96 -4.04 -13.27
C LEU A 151 -10.17 -5.34 -12.48
N ASP A 152 -11.23 -6.07 -12.80
CA ASP A 152 -11.49 -7.37 -12.17
C ASP A 152 -10.78 -8.52 -12.89
N ASN A 153 -10.69 -9.67 -12.24
CA ASN A 153 -10.04 -10.86 -12.79
C ASN A 153 -10.78 -11.51 -13.98
N ALA A 154 -11.97 -11.01 -14.33
CA ALA A 154 -12.73 -11.42 -15.52
C ALA A 154 -12.52 -10.47 -16.71
N GLY A 155 -11.69 -9.42 -16.55
CA GLY A 155 -11.46 -8.40 -17.56
C GLY A 155 -12.46 -7.24 -17.57
N GLY A 156 -13.37 -7.19 -16.59
CA GLY A 156 -14.30 -6.08 -16.42
C GLY A 156 -13.63 -4.83 -15.84
N LEU A 157 -13.82 -3.69 -16.50
CA LEU A 157 -13.35 -2.39 -16.00
C LEU A 157 -14.50 -1.63 -15.34
N HIS A 158 -14.30 -1.23 -14.10
CA HIS A 158 -15.30 -0.55 -13.28
C HIS A 158 -14.76 0.81 -12.81
N ALA A 159 -15.62 1.83 -12.82
CA ALA A 159 -15.29 3.19 -12.39
C ALA A 159 -16.13 3.57 -11.16
N TYR A 160 -15.47 4.10 -10.13
CA TYR A 160 -16.10 4.47 -8.87
C TYR A 160 -15.68 5.87 -8.41
N LYS A 161 -16.64 6.54 -7.76
CA LYS A 161 -16.39 7.73 -6.94
C LYS A 161 -16.90 7.48 -5.54
N ILE A 162 -16.18 7.96 -4.53
CA ILE A 162 -16.66 7.98 -3.15
C ILE A 162 -17.38 9.31 -2.96
N THR A 163 -18.66 9.25 -2.61
CA THR A 163 -19.45 10.42 -2.25
C THR A 163 -19.84 10.30 -0.79
N SER A 164 -19.55 11.33 0.02
CA SER A 164 -20.13 11.46 1.36
C SER A 164 -21.64 11.69 1.23
N ARG A 165 -22.43 10.92 1.94
CA ARG A 165 -23.84 11.24 2.19
C ARG A 165 -23.96 12.09 3.42
#